data_c4f243018e7bfe1ad7c6ccc3dd5db389
#
_entry.id   c4f243018e7bfe1ad7c6ccc3dd5db389
#
_cell.length_a   1.000
_cell.length_b   1.000
_cell.length_c   1.000
_cell.angle_alpha   90.00
_cell.angle_beta   90.00
_cell.angle_gamma   90.00
#
_symmetry.space_group_name_H-M   'P 1'
#
loop_
_entity.id
_entity.type
_entity.pdbx_description
1 polymer ?
#
loop_
_entity_poly.entity_id
_entity_poly.type
_entity_poly.pdbx_seq_one_letter_code
_entity_poly.pdbx_strand_id
1 'polypeptide(L)'
;MSEADNRAARALAAVQDLIGADGVVTARLQGARGPAQRARFVTWNAREGRERPDPGAPWPGQIPPPAPAVVHPDPLVAQLADVGGQPVSVSGRGLLTAVPSRLSVEQGPWWDVTSWAGPWPSDERWWSRSRRRSARLQAVTGAAAHLLVVERGQWRVEATYG
;
A
#
# COMPACT_ATOMS: atom_id res chain seq x y z
N MET A 1 -33.92 -1.41 -6.75
CA MET A 1 -33.16 -2.65 -6.68
C MET A 1 -33.61 -3.51 -7.85
N SER A 2 -32.67 -3.91 -8.74
CA SER A 2 -33.02 -4.69 -9.93
C SER A 2 -33.22 -6.17 -9.59
N GLU A 3 -33.84 -6.93 -10.52
CA GLU A 3 -33.98 -8.40 -10.36
C GLU A 3 -32.60 -9.09 -10.26
N ALA A 4 -31.60 -8.55 -10.96
CA ALA A 4 -30.22 -9.01 -10.89
C ALA A 4 -29.63 -8.79 -9.49
N ASP A 5 -29.87 -7.62 -8.86
CA ASP A 5 -29.41 -7.32 -7.50
C ASP A 5 -30.01 -8.29 -6.49
N ASN A 6 -31.31 -8.60 -6.61
CA ASN A 6 -31.99 -9.53 -5.72
C ASN A 6 -31.47 -10.97 -5.87
N ARG A 7 -31.10 -11.37 -7.08
CA ARG A 7 -30.50 -12.68 -7.34
C ARG A 7 -29.09 -12.78 -6.77
N ALA A 8 -28.29 -11.75 -6.97
CA ALA A 8 -26.96 -11.65 -6.38
C ALA A 8 -27.00 -11.67 -4.82
N ALA A 9 -27.92 -10.91 -4.24
CA ALA A 9 -28.08 -10.87 -2.79
C ALA A 9 -28.45 -12.25 -2.20
N ARG A 10 -29.34 -13.00 -2.86
CA ARG A 10 -29.70 -14.37 -2.44
C ARG A 10 -28.52 -15.34 -2.55
N ALA A 11 -27.74 -15.25 -3.63
CA ALA A 11 -26.54 -16.08 -3.80
C ALA A 11 -25.48 -15.78 -2.73
N LEU A 12 -25.23 -14.51 -2.43
CA LEU A 12 -24.29 -14.11 -1.39
C LEU A 12 -24.74 -14.54 0.01
N ALA A 13 -26.05 -14.46 0.30
CA ALA A 13 -26.60 -14.96 1.55
C ALA A 13 -26.40 -16.48 1.70
N ALA A 14 -26.67 -17.25 0.64
CA ALA A 14 -26.45 -18.69 0.65
C ALA A 14 -24.97 -19.06 0.86
N VAL A 15 -24.04 -18.28 0.30
CA VAL A 15 -22.60 -18.46 0.58
C VAL A 15 -22.27 -18.16 2.05
N GLN A 16 -22.82 -17.08 2.62
CA GLN A 16 -22.64 -16.78 4.05
C GLN A 16 -23.17 -17.89 4.97
N ASP A 17 -24.29 -18.51 4.62
CA ASP A 17 -24.83 -19.64 5.37
C ASP A 17 -23.90 -20.86 5.37
N LEU A 18 -23.11 -21.05 4.28
CA LEU A 18 -22.17 -22.16 4.16
C LEU A 18 -20.82 -21.92 4.84
N ILE A 19 -20.26 -20.71 4.73
CA ILE A 19 -18.88 -20.42 5.18
C ILE A 19 -18.82 -19.44 6.36
N GLY A 20 -19.97 -19.04 6.88
CA GLY A 20 -20.09 -18.09 7.99
C GLY A 20 -20.31 -16.65 7.54
N ALA A 21 -20.85 -15.83 8.44
CA ALA A 21 -21.25 -14.45 8.16
C ALA A 21 -20.08 -13.59 7.64
N ASP A 22 -18.85 -13.82 8.12
CA ASP A 22 -17.66 -13.08 7.75
C ASP A 22 -16.98 -13.60 6.47
N GLY A 23 -17.51 -14.70 5.90
CA GLY A 23 -16.95 -15.31 4.69
C GLY A 23 -17.21 -14.51 3.41
N VAL A 24 -18.17 -13.58 3.42
CA VAL A 24 -18.46 -12.70 2.29
C VAL A 24 -18.26 -11.26 2.71
N VAL A 25 -17.34 -10.58 2.04
CA VAL A 25 -17.00 -9.19 2.32
C VAL A 25 -17.16 -8.30 1.08
N THR A 26 -17.42 -7.03 1.30
CA THR A 26 -17.45 -5.99 0.28
C THR A 26 -16.26 -5.06 0.48
N ALA A 27 -15.52 -4.79 -0.59
CA ALA A 27 -14.48 -3.77 -0.57
C ALA A 27 -15.11 -2.37 -0.61
N ARG A 28 -14.72 -1.52 0.35
CA ARG A 28 -15.09 -0.11 0.39
C ARG A 28 -13.86 0.76 0.31
N LEU A 29 -13.89 1.73 -0.58
CA LEU A 29 -12.83 2.73 -0.68
C LEU A 29 -12.97 3.74 0.44
N GLN A 30 -11.84 4.11 1.02
CA GLN A 30 -11.74 5.16 2.04
C GLN A 30 -10.50 6.02 1.77
N GLY A 31 -10.49 7.25 2.30
CA GLY A 31 -9.30 8.10 2.28
C GLY A 31 -8.19 7.48 3.13
N ALA A 32 -6.97 7.39 2.56
CA ALA A 32 -5.82 6.86 3.29
C ALA A 32 -4.49 7.31 2.70
N ARG A 33 -3.42 7.23 3.49
CA ARG A 33 -2.06 7.60 3.06
C ARG A 33 -1.39 6.54 2.19
N GLY A 34 -1.64 5.26 2.48
CA GLY A 34 -1.04 4.15 1.76
C GLY A 34 -2.07 3.30 1.02
N PRO A 35 -1.66 2.57 -0.03
CA PRO A 35 -2.58 1.78 -0.86
C PRO A 35 -3.30 0.69 -0.07
N ALA A 36 -2.63 0.01 0.86
CA ALA A 36 -3.24 -1.02 1.70
C ALA A 36 -4.38 -0.50 2.60
N GLN A 37 -4.36 0.81 2.91
CA GLN A 37 -5.37 1.43 3.76
C GLN A 37 -6.54 2.02 2.95
N ARG A 38 -6.45 2.08 1.62
CA ARG A 38 -7.49 2.67 0.76
C ARG A 38 -8.71 1.77 0.59
N ALA A 39 -8.56 0.47 0.75
CA ALA A 39 -9.66 -0.49 0.74
C ALA A 39 -9.88 -1.05 2.14
N ARG A 40 -11.12 -0.96 2.60
CA ARG A 40 -11.59 -1.64 3.81
C ARG A 40 -12.56 -2.74 3.39
N PHE A 41 -12.32 -3.94 3.88
CA PHE A 41 -13.25 -5.04 3.70
C PHE A 41 -14.28 -5.04 4.83
N VAL A 42 -15.54 -5.08 4.47
CA VAL A 42 -16.67 -5.07 5.41
C VAL A 42 -17.53 -6.27 5.11
N THR A 43 -17.97 -6.98 6.14
CA THR A 43 -18.91 -8.09 5.99
C THR A 43 -20.11 -7.65 5.16
N TRP A 44 -20.44 -8.44 4.12
CA TRP A 44 -21.57 -8.14 3.28
C TRP A 44 -22.85 -8.11 4.10
N ASN A 45 -23.73 -7.13 3.81
CA ASN A 45 -24.98 -6.89 4.55
C ASN A 45 -24.83 -6.45 6.03
N ALA A 46 -23.62 -6.13 6.51
CA ALA A 46 -23.46 -5.49 7.80
C ALA A 46 -24.14 -4.11 7.80
N ARG A 47 -24.92 -3.83 8.84
CA ARG A 47 -25.48 -2.48 9.08
C ARG A 47 -24.34 -1.58 9.56
N GLU A 48 -23.66 -0.96 8.64
CA GLU A 48 -22.67 0.06 8.99
C GLU A 48 -23.36 1.37 9.39
N GLY A 49 -22.80 1.98 10.43
CA GLY A 49 -23.15 3.36 10.81
C GLY A 49 -22.91 4.32 9.63
N ARG A 50 -23.65 5.42 9.63
CA ARG A 50 -23.77 6.41 8.52
C ARG A 50 -22.50 7.13 8.09
N GLU A 51 -21.36 6.92 8.71
CA GLU A 51 -20.11 7.55 8.30
C GLU A 51 -19.56 6.86 7.05
N ARG A 52 -19.83 7.46 5.89
CA ARG A 52 -19.10 7.19 4.66
C ARG A 52 -17.84 8.04 4.70
N PRO A 53 -16.63 7.46 4.91
CA PRO A 53 -15.41 8.22 4.74
C PRO A 53 -15.39 8.75 3.30
N ASP A 54 -15.09 10.05 3.13
CA ASP A 54 -14.94 10.63 1.81
C ASP A 54 -13.69 10.02 1.13
N PRO A 55 -13.84 9.22 0.06
CA PRO A 55 -12.70 8.61 -0.63
C PRO A 55 -11.83 9.63 -1.32
N GLY A 56 -12.32 10.85 -1.52
CA GLY A 56 -11.62 11.95 -2.19
C GLY A 56 -10.92 12.93 -1.23
N ALA A 57 -11.08 12.77 0.10
CA ALA A 57 -10.45 13.67 1.04
C ALA A 57 -8.91 13.64 0.91
N PRO A 58 -8.25 14.80 0.68
CA PRO A 58 -6.81 14.84 0.54
C PRO A 58 -6.13 14.57 1.89
N TRP A 59 -5.19 13.64 1.90
CA TRP A 59 -4.36 13.34 3.07
C TRP A 59 -2.94 13.85 2.84
N PRO A 60 -2.32 14.55 3.81
CA PRO A 60 -0.90 14.86 3.73
C PRO A 60 -0.07 13.60 3.53
N GLY A 61 0.81 13.58 2.50
CA GLY A 61 1.62 12.42 2.16
C GLY A 61 0.85 11.32 1.41
N GLN A 62 -0.33 11.61 0.88
CA GLN A 62 -1.02 10.72 -0.04
C GLN A 62 -0.17 10.51 -1.31
N ILE A 63 -0.07 9.24 -1.72
CA ILE A 63 0.63 8.89 -2.96
C ILE A 63 -0.22 9.32 -4.15
N PRO A 64 0.38 10.02 -5.14
CA PRO A 64 -0.33 10.45 -6.33
C PRO A 64 -0.83 9.26 -7.17
N PRO A 65 -1.86 9.47 -8.01
CA PRO A 65 -2.29 8.46 -8.98
C PRO A 65 -1.16 8.17 -10.01
N PRO A 66 -1.22 7.02 -10.70
CA PRO A 66 -2.26 6.00 -10.68
C PRO A 66 -2.21 5.12 -9.43
N ALA A 67 -3.32 4.40 -9.16
CA ALA A 67 -3.34 3.38 -8.12
C ALA A 67 -2.49 2.17 -8.56
N PRO A 68 -1.80 1.49 -7.63
CA PRO A 68 -1.05 0.27 -7.94
C PRO A 68 -1.99 -0.85 -8.41
N ALA A 69 -1.48 -1.72 -9.27
CA ALA A 69 -2.19 -2.89 -9.76
C ALA A 69 -2.29 -3.98 -8.69
N VAL A 70 -1.24 -4.15 -7.90
CA VAL A 70 -1.17 -5.12 -6.80
C VAL A 70 -0.75 -4.42 -5.51
N VAL A 71 -1.48 -4.67 -4.43
CA VAL A 71 -1.10 -4.27 -3.07
C VAL A 71 -0.75 -5.54 -2.31
N HIS A 72 0.44 -5.60 -1.74
CA HIS A 72 0.91 -6.76 -0.99
C HIS A 72 0.39 -6.67 0.46
N PRO A 73 -0.47 -7.62 0.91
CA PRO A 73 -0.95 -7.65 2.30
C PRO A 73 0.21 -7.73 3.29
N ASP A 74 1.20 -8.57 2.96
CA ASP A 74 2.47 -8.68 3.65
C ASP A 74 3.56 -8.07 2.76
N PRO A 75 4.05 -6.86 3.05
CA PRO A 75 5.04 -6.18 2.22
C PRO A 75 6.33 -7.00 2.06
N LEU A 76 6.77 -7.18 0.81
CA LEU A 76 7.93 -8.01 0.46
C LEU A 76 9.23 -7.33 0.89
N VAL A 77 10.16 -8.06 1.47
CA VAL A 77 11.48 -7.51 1.85
C VAL A 77 12.22 -7.03 0.61
N ALA A 78 12.81 -5.84 0.69
CA ALA A 78 13.55 -5.25 -0.42
C ALA A 78 14.89 -4.66 0.04
N GLN A 79 15.81 -4.56 -0.91
CA GLN A 79 17.09 -3.89 -0.76
C GLN A 79 17.23 -2.86 -1.87
N LEU A 80 17.63 -1.65 -1.50
CA LEU A 80 17.85 -0.54 -2.41
C LEU A 80 19.32 -0.11 -2.28
N ALA A 81 20.04 -0.05 -3.39
CA ALA A 81 21.45 0.27 -3.42
C ALA A 81 21.76 1.38 -4.43
N ASP A 82 22.84 2.08 -4.18
CA ASP A 82 23.43 3.04 -5.12
C ASP A 82 24.26 2.35 -6.22
N VAL A 83 24.87 3.13 -7.10
CA VAL A 83 25.72 2.63 -8.18
C VAL A 83 26.95 1.86 -7.66
N GLY A 84 27.45 2.21 -6.49
CA GLY A 84 28.56 1.55 -5.82
C GLY A 84 28.15 0.30 -5.02
N GLY A 85 26.85 -0.04 -4.99
CA GLY A 85 26.32 -1.16 -4.22
C GLY A 85 26.13 -0.85 -2.74
N GLN A 86 26.28 0.41 -2.33
CA GLN A 86 26.02 0.79 -0.93
C GLN A 86 24.52 0.93 -0.65
N PRO A 87 24.05 0.52 0.53
CA PRO A 87 22.65 0.61 0.88
C PRO A 87 22.13 2.05 0.85
N VAL A 88 21.01 2.28 0.17
CA VAL A 88 20.29 3.55 0.18
C VAL A 88 19.20 3.51 1.23
N SER A 89 19.08 4.57 2.02
CA SER A 89 18.07 4.72 3.05
C SER A 89 17.50 6.15 3.06
N VAL A 90 16.63 6.45 4.02
CA VAL A 90 16.09 7.80 4.23
C VAL A 90 16.62 8.33 5.56
N SER A 91 17.23 9.49 5.52
CA SER A 91 17.80 10.17 6.67
C SER A 91 16.70 10.68 7.63
N GLY A 92 17.07 11.06 8.83
CA GLY A 92 16.16 11.68 9.78
C GLY A 92 15.50 12.99 9.31
N ARG A 93 16.05 13.61 8.26
CA ARG A 93 15.50 14.80 7.59
C ARG A 93 14.55 14.46 6.45
N GLY A 94 14.28 13.19 6.19
CA GLY A 94 13.40 12.74 5.10
C GLY A 94 14.04 12.78 3.71
N LEU A 95 15.37 12.82 3.62
CA LEU A 95 16.12 12.82 2.35
C LEU A 95 16.75 11.44 2.12
N LEU A 96 16.85 11.03 0.86
CA LEU A 96 17.64 9.84 0.48
C LEU A 96 19.11 10.04 0.84
N THR A 97 19.76 8.97 1.29
CA THR A 97 21.21 8.99 1.62
C THR A 97 22.10 8.95 0.37
N ALA A 98 21.58 8.38 -0.72
CA ALA A 98 22.23 8.35 -2.04
C ALA A 98 21.19 8.18 -3.14
N VAL A 99 21.61 8.30 -4.40
CA VAL A 99 20.75 8.05 -5.58
C VAL A 99 20.50 6.55 -5.71
N PRO A 100 19.22 6.09 -5.69
CA PRO A 100 18.91 4.68 -5.89
C PRO A 100 19.24 4.26 -7.32
N SER A 101 20.00 3.19 -7.47
CA SER A 101 20.45 2.68 -8.76
C SER A 101 20.09 1.22 -8.99
N ARG A 102 19.91 0.45 -7.91
CA ARG A 102 19.53 -0.97 -7.99
C ARG A 102 18.52 -1.34 -6.93
N LEU A 103 17.61 -2.23 -7.30
CA LEU A 103 16.56 -2.79 -6.42
C LEU A 103 16.63 -4.32 -6.48
N SER A 104 16.60 -4.98 -5.32
CA SER A 104 16.35 -6.42 -5.17
C SER A 104 15.15 -6.64 -4.26
N VAL A 105 14.29 -7.59 -4.63
CA VAL A 105 13.10 -7.97 -3.86
C VAL A 105 13.23 -9.42 -3.45
N GLU A 106 12.95 -9.74 -2.17
CA GLU A 106 13.02 -11.10 -1.58
C GLU A 106 14.35 -11.82 -1.84
N GLN A 107 15.47 -11.07 -1.80
CA GLN A 107 16.81 -11.59 -2.10
C GLN A 107 16.94 -12.15 -3.54
N GLY A 108 16.04 -11.75 -4.42
CA GLY A 108 16.07 -12.09 -5.84
C GLY A 108 17.13 -11.31 -6.61
N PRO A 109 17.07 -11.33 -7.94
CA PRO A 109 18.05 -10.62 -8.78
C PRO A 109 17.99 -9.10 -8.52
N TRP A 110 19.12 -8.47 -8.77
CA TRP A 110 19.23 -7.01 -8.76
C TRP A 110 18.80 -6.45 -10.12
N TRP A 111 17.89 -5.48 -10.07
CA TRP A 111 17.39 -4.78 -11.25
C TRP A 111 17.79 -3.31 -11.19
N ASP A 112 18.13 -2.75 -12.34
CA ASP A 112 18.49 -1.34 -12.44
C ASP A 112 17.23 -0.47 -12.22
N VAL A 113 17.36 0.53 -11.37
CA VAL A 113 16.35 1.57 -11.15
C VAL A 113 16.55 2.63 -12.23
N THR A 114 15.59 2.74 -13.13
CA THR A 114 15.63 3.69 -14.26
C THR A 114 15.10 5.06 -13.88
N SER A 115 14.15 5.12 -12.94
CA SER A 115 13.63 6.36 -12.38
C SER A 115 13.02 6.12 -11.01
N TRP A 116 12.85 7.21 -10.26
CA TRP A 116 12.24 7.15 -8.94
C TRP A 116 11.54 8.47 -8.60
N ALA A 117 10.59 8.41 -7.67
CA ALA A 117 9.88 9.57 -7.11
C ALA A 117 9.74 9.45 -5.60
N GLY A 118 9.75 10.57 -4.91
CA GLY A 118 9.79 10.66 -3.45
C GLY A 118 11.18 11.08 -2.96
N PRO A 119 11.57 10.78 -1.72
CA PRO A 119 10.79 10.07 -0.72
C PRO A 119 9.64 10.92 -0.17
N TRP A 120 8.53 10.27 0.19
CA TRP A 120 7.40 10.88 0.90
C TRP A 120 7.42 10.44 2.36
N PRO A 121 7.97 11.26 3.28
CA PRO A 121 8.03 10.90 4.68
C PRO A 121 6.63 10.94 5.31
N SER A 122 6.38 10.01 6.20
CA SER A 122 5.20 9.93 7.03
C SER A 122 5.60 9.69 8.48
N ASP A 123 5.09 10.52 9.37
CA ASP A 123 5.35 10.41 10.81
C ASP A 123 4.01 10.17 11.49
N GLU A 124 3.74 8.90 11.79
CA GLU A 124 2.51 8.50 12.44
C GLU A 124 2.69 8.50 13.95
N ARG A 125 1.66 9.01 14.67
CA ARG A 125 1.66 9.08 16.13
C ARG A 125 2.90 9.80 16.70
N TRP A 126 3.29 10.94 16.08
CA TRP A 126 4.44 11.74 16.51
C TRP A 126 4.38 12.16 18.00
N TRP A 127 3.17 12.12 18.61
CA TRP A 127 2.91 12.41 20.02
C TRP A 127 3.05 11.19 20.95
N SER A 128 3.32 9.99 20.42
CA SER A 128 3.37 8.74 21.19
C SER A 128 4.78 8.14 21.22
N ARG A 129 5.09 7.38 22.27
CA ARG A 129 6.31 6.56 22.34
C ARG A 129 6.33 5.46 21.26
N SER A 130 5.17 5.09 20.72
CA SER A 130 5.03 4.15 19.61
C SER A 130 5.08 4.83 18.22
N ARG A 131 5.75 5.99 18.14
CA ARG A 131 5.99 6.74 16.91
C ARG A 131 6.49 5.81 15.79
N ARG A 132 5.79 5.80 14.67
CA ARG A 132 6.22 5.11 13.46
C ARG A 132 6.69 6.16 12.45
N ARG A 133 7.97 6.19 12.22
CA ARG A 133 8.57 6.94 11.12
C ARG A 133 8.71 6.02 9.92
N SER A 134 8.08 6.37 8.83
CA SER A 134 8.23 5.69 7.56
C SER A 134 8.44 6.71 6.44
N ALA A 135 8.99 6.27 5.34
CA ALA A 135 8.98 7.04 4.11
C ALA A 135 8.67 6.10 2.94
N ARG A 136 7.95 6.61 1.96
CA ARG A 136 7.64 5.88 0.74
C ARG A 136 8.49 6.39 -0.42
N LEU A 137 8.83 5.50 -1.31
CA LEU A 137 9.57 5.78 -2.53
C LEU A 137 8.95 4.96 -3.65
N GLN A 138 8.66 5.58 -4.78
CA GLN A 138 8.33 4.85 -5.99
C GLN A 138 9.63 4.64 -6.79
N ALA A 139 9.92 3.40 -7.15
CA ALA A 139 11.06 3.04 -7.98
C ALA A 139 10.59 2.30 -9.23
N VAL A 140 11.11 2.69 -10.39
CA VAL A 140 10.81 2.06 -11.68
C VAL A 140 12.03 1.25 -12.09
N THR A 141 11.79 -0.01 -12.45
CA THR A 141 12.79 -0.92 -13.04
C THR A 141 12.37 -1.29 -14.46
N GLY A 142 13.21 -2.00 -15.19
CA GLY A 142 12.82 -2.50 -16.51
C GLY A 142 11.64 -3.48 -16.51
N ALA A 143 11.31 -4.05 -15.36
CA ALA A 143 10.26 -5.06 -15.23
C ALA A 143 8.92 -4.47 -14.72
N ALA A 144 8.98 -3.52 -13.78
CA ALA A 144 7.78 -2.93 -13.16
C ALA A 144 8.13 -1.65 -12.38
N ALA A 145 7.10 -0.93 -11.95
CA ALA A 145 7.23 0.11 -10.95
C ALA A 145 6.78 -0.41 -9.58
N HIS A 146 7.53 -0.09 -8.54
CA HIS A 146 7.29 -0.55 -7.18
C HIS A 146 7.11 0.62 -6.22
N LEU A 147 6.14 0.50 -5.33
CA LEU A 147 6.03 1.38 -4.17
C LEU A 147 6.76 0.74 -3.01
N LEU A 148 7.84 1.35 -2.62
CA LEU A 148 8.66 0.95 -1.49
C LEU A 148 8.25 1.73 -0.25
N VAL A 149 8.31 1.08 0.90
CA VAL A 149 8.22 1.72 2.21
C VAL A 149 9.47 1.37 3.01
N VAL A 150 10.07 2.36 3.66
CA VAL A 150 11.16 2.16 4.63
C VAL A 150 10.65 2.43 6.03
N GLU A 151 10.87 1.47 6.91
CA GLU A 151 10.67 1.59 8.36
C GLU A 151 11.89 1.03 9.09
N ARG A 152 12.40 1.77 10.06
CA ARG A 152 13.58 1.35 10.86
C ARG A 152 14.79 0.92 9.99
N GLY A 153 14.97 1.58 8.85
CA GLY A 153 16.06 1.28 7.91
C GLY A 153 15.83 0.08 6.99
N GLN A 154 14.70 -0.62 7.12
CA GLN A 154 14.36 -1.77 6.27
C GLN A 154 13.38 -1.35 5.17
N TRP A 155 13.77 -1.55 3.91
CA TRP A 155 12.90 -1.39 2.75
C TRP A 155 12.00 -2.60 2.54
N ARG A 156 10.77 -2.34 2.10
CA ARG A 156 9.81 -3.35 1.67
C ARG A 156 9.00 -2.84 0.49
N VAL A 157 8.59 -3.74 -0.40
CA VAL A 157 7.62 -3.44 -1.48
C VAL A 157 6.22 -3.54 -0.89
N GLU A 158 5.52 -2.40 -0.82
CA GLU A 158 4.13 -2.31 -0.35
C GLU A 158 3.14 -2.57 -1.49
N ALA A 159 3.52 -2.17 -2.72
CA ALA A 159 2.67 -2.35 -3.90
C ALA A 159 3.49 -2.36 -5.19
N THR A 160 2.89 -2.92 -6.24
CA THR A 160 3.47 -2.98 -7.59
C THR A 160 2.48 -2.40 -8.59
N TYR A 161 3.01 -1.62 -9.53
CA TYR A 161 2.27 -1.05 -10.66
C TYR A 161 2.52 -1.92 -11.89
N GLY A 162 1.50 -2.12 -12.68
CA GLY A 162 1.58 -2.85 -13.95
C GLY A 162 2.04 -1.98 -15.10
#